data_bb6ae9e32f4b4c27f634ace6b08c1331
#
_entry.id   bb6ae9e32f4b4c27f634ace6b08c1331
#
_cell.length_a   1.000
_cell.length_b   1.000
_cell.length_c   1.000
_cell.angle_alpha   90.00
_cell.angle_beta   90.00
_cell.angle_gamma   90.00
#
_symmetry.space_group_name_H-M   'P 1'
#
loop_
_entity.id
_entity.type
_entity.pdbx_description
1 polymer ?
#
loop_
_entity_poly.entity_id
_entity_poly.type
_entity_poly.pdbx_seq_one_letter_code
_entity_poly.pdbx_strand_id
1 'polypeptide(L)'
;MARIARWDRPIEGRGQRLRAWANMLLVDHGIFRLAYLNAHRVTPKLWRAAQPAPHQIARFARQGVRTIVNLRGGREHGSWPLQKEACERHGITLVDFVLRSRGAPDRETILGSKAFFESLDKPALVHCKSGADRAGFFSALYLLVHEGRPLDEAMRQLSLRYGHFRFAKTGILDAFFEAYGREGEAKGIAFLDWVETVYDPERLEREFKPGLLSSLVADRLIRRE
;
A
#
# COMPACT_ATOMS: atom_id res chain seq x y z
N MET A 1 0.48 4.77 22.74
CA MET A 1 1.39 3.68 22.37
C MET A 1 0.81 2.27 22.56
N ALA A 2 0.04 1.96 23.62
CA ALA A 2 -0.46 0.59 23.88
C ALA A 2 -1.41 -0.03 22.83
N ARG A 3 -2.08 0.76 21.98
CA ARG A 3 -3.01 0.25 20.96
C ARG A 3 -2.31 -0.25 19.68
N ILE A 4 -1.17 0.32 19.33
CA ILE A 4 -0.45 0.05 18.07
C ILE A 4 0.17 -1.35 18.05
N ALA A 5 0.54 -1.89 19.20
CA ALA A 5 1.22 -3.19 19.34
C ALA A 5 0.33 -4.31 19.93
N ARG A 6 -0.98 -4.11 20.02
CA ARG A 6 -1.88 -5.07 20.69
C ARG A 6 -1.81 -6.50 20.13
N TRP A 7 -1.56 -6.63 18.84
CA TRP A 7 -1.49 -7.89 18.12
C TRP A 7 -0.06 -8.24 17.64
N ASP A 8 0.93 -7.51 18.12
CA ASP A 8 2.34 -7.79 17.79
C ASP A 8 2.92 -8.91 18.70
N ARG A 9 2.25 -10.05 18.67
CA ARG A 9 2.62 -11.25 19.41
C ARG A 9 2.14 -12.50 18.69
N PRO A 10 2.80 -13.65 18.89
CA PRO A 10 2.36 -14.94 18.35
C PRO A 10 0.93 -15.30 18.81
N ILE A 11 0.23 -16.07 17.99
CA ILE A 11 -1.08 -16.61 18.35
C ILE A 11 -0.87 -17.90 19.15
N GLU A 12 -1.26 -17.87 20.42
CA GLU A 12 -1.17 -19.03 21.31
C GLU A 12 -2.55 -19.68 21.47
N GLY A 13 -2.68 -20.90 20.99
CA GLY A 13 -3.86 -21.72 21.16
C GLY A 13 -5.09 -21.31 20.34
N ARG A 14 -6.14 -22.15 20.43
CA ARG A 14 -7.38 -22.01 19.63
C ARG A 14 -8.19 -20.76 19.94
N GLY A 15 -8.26 -20.35 21.22
CA GLY A 15 -9.05 -19.20 21.65
C GLY A 15 -8.49 -17.87 21.11
N GLN A 16 -7.16 -17.69 21.11
CA GLN A 16 -6.54 -16.49 20.55
C GLN A 16 -6.70 -16.45 19.02
N ARG A 17 -6.57 -17.61 18.37
CA ARG A 17 -6.79 -17.74 16.92
C ARG A 17 -8.20 -17.31 16.53
N LEU A 18 -9.21 -17.78 17.25
CA LEU A 18 -10.60 -17.39 17.01
C LEU A 18 -10.79 -15.88 17.20
N ARG A 19 -10.21 -15.30 18.26
CA ARG A 19 -10.24 -13.85 18.50
C ARG A 19 -9.52 -13.06 17.39
N ALA A 20 -8.37 -13.54 16.88
CA ALA A 20 -7.66 -12.91 15.78
C ALA A 20 -8.50 -12.94 14.49
N TRP A 21 -9.14 -14.06 14.17
CA TRP A 21 -10.06 -14.16 13.05
C TRP A 21 -11.28 -13.25 13.21
N ALA A 22 -11.93 -13.25 14.35
CA ALA A 22 -13.07 -12.37 14.62
C ALA A 22 -12.66 -10.88 14.49
N ASN A 23 -11.51 -10.49 15.05
CA ASN A 23 -10.98 -9.14 14.91
C ASN A 23 -10.67 -8.79 13.45
N MET A 24 -10.00 -9.68 12.71
CA MET A 24 -9.72 -9.48 11.29
C MET A 24 -11.01 -9.30 10.47
N LEU A 25 -12.01 -10.15 10.71
CA LEU A 25 -13.23 -10.14 9.90
C LEU A 25 -14.14 -8.95 10.22
N LEU A 26 -14.36 -8.67 11.52
CA LEU A 26 -15.37 -7.72 11.96
C LEU A 26 -14.81 -6.33 12.24
N VAL A 27 -13.65 -6.24 12.91
CA VAL A 27 -13.06 -4.96 13.32
C VAL A 27 -12.18 -4.37 12.20
N ASP A 28 -11.36 -5.20 11.56
CA ASP A 28 -10.53 -4.79 10.42
C ASP A 28 -11.27 -4.89 9.06
N HIS A 29 -12.58 -5.19 9.11
CA HIS A 29 -13.44 -5.34 7.91
C HIS A 29 -12.92 -6.36 6.89
N GLY A 30 -12.22 -7.40 7.35
CA GLY A 30 -11.65 -8.46 6.52
C GLY A 30 -12.67 -9.25 5.71
N ILE A 31 -13.92 -9.30 6.17
CA ILE A 31 -15.00 -9.99 5.48
C ILE A 31 -15.17 -9.51 4.02
N PHE A 32 -15.03 -8.21 3.76
CA PHE A 32 -15.11 -7.68 2.40
C PHE A 32 -13.92 -8.12 1.54
N ARG A 33 -12.74 -8.30 2.14
CA ARG A 33 -11.52 -8.76 1.45
C ARG A 33 -11.56 -10.26 1.11
N LEU A 34 -12.37 -11.03 1.84
CA LEU A 34 -12.62 -12.44 1.48
C LEU A 34 -13.42 -12.53 0.18
N ALA A 35 -14.41 -11.64 -0.02
CA ALA A 35 -15.22 -11.59 -1.22
C ALA A 35 -14.48 -10.94 -2.39
N TYR A 36 -13.78 -9.83 -2.14
CA TYR A 36 -13.05 -9.08 -3.16
C TYR A 36 -11.67 -8.64 -2.66
N LEU A 37 -10.65 -9.39 -3.05
CA LEU A 37 -9.26 -9.13 -2.63
C LEU A 37 -8.61 -7.95 -3.35
N ASN A 38 -9.22 -7.43 -4.41
CA ASN A 38 -8.65 -6.37 -5.24
C ASN A 38 -7.22 -6.71 -5.71
N ALA A 39 -7.01 -7.98 -6.10
CA ALA A 39 -5.71 -8.52 -6.47
C ALA A 39 -5.48 -8.37 -7.98
N HIS A 40 -4.37 -7.72 -8.34
CA HIS A 40 -3.99 -7.47 -9.73
C HIS A 40 -2.50 -7.68 -9.92
N ARG A 41 -2.12 -8.16 -11.10
CA ARG A 41 -0.72 -8.26 -11.50
C ARG A 41 -0.29 -6.92 -12.12
N VAL A 42 0.72 -6.29 -11.53
CA VAL A 42 1.29 -5.03 -12.01
C VAL A 42 2.34 -5.31 -13.09
N THR A 43 3.28 -6.23 -12.77
CA THR A 43 4.29 -6.76 -13.68
C THR A 43 4.44 -8.26 -13.46
N PRO A 44 5.22 -9.01 -14.27
CA PRO A 44 5.56 -10.38 -13.96
C PRO A 44 6.18 -10.58 -12.57
N LYS A 45 6.80 -9.53 -12.01
CA LYS A 45 7.53 -9.56 -10.73
C LYS A 45 6.78 -8.92 -9.57
N LEU A 46 5.66 -8.22 -9.81
CA LEU A 46 4.91 -7.51 -8.77
C LEU A 46 3.40 -7.72 -8.89
N TRP A 47 2.79 -8.09 -7.76
CA TRP A 47 1.35 -8.10 -7.53
C TRP A 47 0.95 -7.00 -6.55
N ARG A 48 -0.28 -6.49 -6.67
CA ARG A 48 -0.91 -5.62 -5.69
C ARG A 48 -2.22 -6.22 -5.21
N ALA A 49 -2.59 -6.01 -3.94
CA ALA A 49 -3.86 -6.48 -3.39
C ALA A 49 -4.32 -5.68 -2.16
N ALA A 50 -5.55 -5.95 -1.71
CA ALA A 50 -5.94 -5.73 -0.33
C ALA A 50 -5.18 -6.69 0.59
N GLN A 51 -5.19 -6.45 1.91
CA GLN A 51 -4.51 -7.33 2.85
C GLN A 51 -5.08 -8.76 2.77
N PRO A 52 -4.27 -9.75 2.39
CA PRO A 52 -4.74 -11.10 2.18
C PRO A 52 -4.97 -11.85 3.51
N ALA A 53 -5.97 -12.71 3.53
CA ALA A 53 -6.20 -13.70 4.58
C ALA A 53 -5.24 -14.90 4.41
N PRO A 54 -5.04 -15.74 5.44
CA PRO A 54 -4.11 -16.88 5.40
C PRO A 54 -4.27 -17.81 4.20
N HIS A 55 -5.49 -18.17 3.81
CA HIS A 55 -5.74 -19.03 2.65
C HIS A 55 -5.41 -18.36 1.31
N GLN A 56 -5.54 -17.02 1.24
CA GLN A 56 -5.17 -16.23 0.07
C GLN A 56 -3.64 -16.13 -0.04
N ILE A 57 -2.91 -16.03 1.10
CA ILE A 57 -1.45 -16.11 1.14
C ILE A 57 -0.97 -17.46 0.60
N ALA A 58 -1.60 -18.56 1.04
CA ALA A 58 -1.31 -19.90 0.50
C ALA A 58 -1.49 -19.99 -1.03
N ARG A 59 -2.48 -19.26 -1.58
CA ARG A 59 -2.68 -19.17 -3.03
C ARG A 59 -1.53 -18.41 -3.71
N PHE A 60 -1.09 -17.27 -3.15
CA PHE A 60 0.03 -16.52 -3.70
C PHE A 60 1.36 -17.28 -3.60
N ALA A 61 1.58 -18.05 -2.52
CA ALA A 61 2.72 -18.94 -2.41
C ALA A 61 2.78 -19.94 -3.57
N ARG A 62 1.64 -20.58 -3.91
CA ARG A 62 1.55 -21.48 -5.06
C ARG A 62 1.75 -20.78 -6.42
N GLN A 63 1.54 -19.48 -6.50
CA GLN A 63 1.85 -18.66 -7.68
C GLN A 63 3.31 -18.16 -7.71
N GLY A 64 4.14 -18.62 -6.75
CA GLY A 64 5.57 -18.33 -6.69
C GLY A 64 5.92 -17.02 -6.00
N VAL A 65 4.96 -16.36 -5.33
CA VAL A 65 5.27 -15.14 -4.53
C VAL A 65 6.22 -15.49 -3.40
N ARG A 66 7.32 -14.74 -3.30
CA ARG A 66 8.38 -14.94 -2.31
C ARG A 66 8.39 -13.89 -1.21
N THR A 67 7.96 -12.67 -1.54
CA THR A 67 7.90 -11.57 -0.57
C THR A 67 6.50 -10.96 -0.53
N ILE A 68 6.02 -10.67 0.69
CA ILE A 68 4.85 -9.82 0.91
C ILE A 68 5.29 -8.52 1.55
N VAL A 69 4.92 -7.39 0.90
CA VAL A 69 5.21 -6.03 1.39
C VAL A 69 3.96 -5.46 2.04
N ASN A 70 4.04 -5.21 3.34
CA ASN A 70 2.96 -4.60 4.11
C ASN A 70 3.13 -3.07 4.16
N LEU A 71 2.19 -2.34 3.55
CA LEU A 71 2.20 -0.87 3.54
C LEU A 71 1.48 -0.25 4.75
N ARG A 72 0.90 -1.06 5.63
CA ARG A 72 0.10 -0.56 6.78
C ARG A 72 0.97 -0.22 7.99
N GLY A 73 2.00 -1.01 8.26
CA GLY A 73 2.92 -0.85 9.39
C GLY A 73 2.31 -1.17 10.77
N GLY A 74 1.02 -0.94 10.97
CA GLY A 74 0.35 -1.10 12.26
C GLY A 74 0.17 -2.57 12.69
N ARG A 75 0.13 -2.79 14.02
CA ARG A 75 -0.05 -4.10 14.68
C ARG A 75 -1.32 -4.15 15.54
N GLU A 76 -2.28 -3.28 15.25
CA GLU A 76 -3.51 -3.11 16.04
C GLU A 76 -4.62 -4.13 15.71
N HIS A 77 -4.47 -4.90 14.64
CA HIS A 77 -5.50 -5.84 14.18
C HIS A 77 -5.01 -7.29 14.15
N GLY A 78 -5.93 -8.23 14.39
CA GLY A 78 -5.71 -9.67 14.33
C GLY A 78 -5.27 -10.18 12.95
N SER A 79 -5.49 -9.41 11.89
CA SER A 79 -4.97 -9.69 10.55
C SER A 79 -3.45 -9.75 10.49
N TRP A 80 -2.74 -9.01 11.36
CA TRP A 80 -1.28 -9.03 11.39
C TRP A 80 -0.69 -10.38 11.81
N PRO A 81 -0.96 -10.93 13.02
CA PRO A 81 -0.38 -12.20 13.42
C PRO A 81 -0.84 -13.36 12.53
N LEU A 82 -2.07 -13.33 12.02
CA LEU A 82 -2.56 -14.33 11.07
C LEU A 82 -1.78 -14.30 9.74
N GLN A 83 -1.46 -13.10 9.25
CA GLN A 83 -0.62 -12.91 8.06
C GLN A 83 0.80 -13.38 8.30
N LYS A 84 1.42 -12.97 9.41
CA LYS A 84 2.79 -13.35 9.79
C LYS A 84 2.92 -14.86 9.84
N GLU A 85 2.05 -15.55 10.57
CA GLU A 85 2.05 -17.02 10.67
C GLU A 85 1.85 -17.69 9.31
N ALA A 86 0.98 -17.15 8.45
CA ALA A 86 0.78 -17.72 7.11
C ALA A 86 2.02 -17.53 6.22
N CYS A 87 2.69 -16.38 6.29
CA CYS A 87 3.94 -16.14 5.57
C CYS A 87 5.04 -17.12 6.02
N GLU A 88 5.24 -17.25 7.33
CA GLU A 88 6.21 -18.20 7.91
C GLU A 88 5.93 -19.64 7.46
N ARG A 89 4.68 -20.09 7.52
CA ARG A 89 4.26 -21.43 7.09
C ARG A 89 4.55 -21.73 5.62
N HIS A 90 4.51 -20.73 4.77
CA HIS A 90 4.71 -20.88 3.32
C HIS A 90 6.07 -20.39 2.83
N GLY A 91 7.01 -20.07 3.72
CA GLY A 91 8.35 -19.60 3.37
C GLY A 91 8.36 -18.27 2.63
N ILE A 92 7.35 -17.39 2.90
CA ILE A 92 7.25 -16.06 2.31
C ILE A 92 7.88 -15.05 3.25
N THR A 93 8.81 -14.25 2.75
CA THR A 93 9.38 -13.11 3.50
C THR A 93 8.33 -12.01 3.66
N LEU A 94 8.07 -11.58 4.90
CA LEU A 94 7.16 -10.49 5.20
C LEU A 94 7.95 -9.26 5.62
N VAL A 95 7.84 -8.17 4.85
CA VAL A 95 8.55 -6.91 5.10
C VAL A 95 7.57 -5.73 5.16
N ASP A 96 7.95 -4.69 5.90
CA ASP A 96 7.19 -3.44 5.95
C ASP A 96 7.81 -2.39 5.03
N PHE A 97 6.92 -1.64 4.36
CA PHE A 97 7.24 -0.38 3.68
C PHE A 97 6.10 0.59 3.98
N VAL A 98 6.20 1.28 5.11
CA VAL A 98 5.07 2.04 5.65
C VAL A 98 4.80 3.28 4.82
N LEU A 99 3.56 3.42 4.33
CA LEU A 99 3.09 4.58 3.58
C LEU A 99 1.87 5.20 4.24
N ARG A 100 1.78 6.53 4.15
CA ARG A 100 0.56 7.27 4.47
C ARG A 100 -0.36 7.34 3.24
N SER A 101 -1.67 7.32 3.44
CA SER A 101 -2.64 7.44 2.34
C SER A 101 -3.28 8.84 2.26
N ARG A 102 -3.19 9.63 3.31
CA ARG A 102 -3.86 10.93 3.45
C ARG A 102 -2.91 12.06 3.82
N GLY A 103 -1.66 11.94 3.45
CA GLY A 103 -0.61 12.94 3.65
C GLY A 103 0.40 12.86 2.51
N ALA A 104 1.19 13.90 2.37
CA ALA A 104 2.26 13.93 1.39
C ALA A 104 3.24 12.76 1.64
N PRO A 105 3.73 12.10 0.57
CA PRO A 105 4.75 11.07 0.70
C PRO A 105 6.01 11.62 1.38
N ASP A 106 6.54 10.86 2.32
CA ASP A 106 7.77 11.23 2.99
C ASP A 106 8.98 11.14 2.05
N ARG A 107 9.81 12.19 2.03
CA ARG A 107 10.95 12.33 1.12
C ARG A 107 11.95 11.18 1.28
N GLU A 108 12.35 10.86 2.52
CA GLU A 108 13.33 9.81 2.80
C GLU A 108 12.81 8.43 2.37
N THR A 109 11.51 8.17 2.62
CA THR A 109 10.85 6.94 2.18
C THR A 109 10.89 6.80 0.66
N ILE A 110 10.67 7.90 -0.09
CA ILE A 110 10.72 7.84 -1.56
C ILE A 110 12.15 7.66 -2.06
N LEU A 111 13.13 8.37 -1.50
CA LEU A 111 14.55 8.22 -1.88
C LEU A 111 15.06 6.80 -1.59
N GLY A 112 14.65 6.20 -0.47
CA GLY A 112 15.00 4.82 -0.12
C GLY A 112 14.31 3.74 -0.98
N SER A 113 13.30 4.11 -1.78
CA SER A 113 12.48 3.15 -2.51
C SER A 113 13.26 2.32 -3.54
N LYS A 114 14.25 2.91 -4.21
CA LYS A 114 15.07 2.19 -5.21
C LYS A 114 15.81 1.02 -4.59
N ALA A 115 16.56 1.27 -3.52
CA ALA A 115 17.30 0.22 -2.80
C ALA A 115 16.34 -0.83 -2.22
N PHE A 116 15.18 -0.40 -1.70
CA PHE A 116 14.15 -1.31 -1.22
C PHE A 116 13.62 -2.23 -2.33
N PHE A 117 13.30 -1.70 -3.52
CA PHE A 117 12.83 -2.51 -4.65
C PHE A 117 13.87 -3.50 -5.15
N GLU A 118 15.15 -3.12 -5.12
CA GLU A 118 16.27 -3.99 -5.48
C GLU A 118 16.45 -5.14 -4.50
N SER A 119 16.24 -4.88 -3.20
CA SER A 119 16.37 -5.89 -2.12
C SER A 119 15.26 -6.94 -2.08
N LEU A 120 14.13 -6.70 -2.74
CA LEU A 120 12.99 -7.62 -2.71
C LEU A 120 13.29 -8.93 -3.47
N ASP A 121 13.07 -10.06 -2.82
CA ASP A 121 13.00 -11.35 -3.51
C ASP A 121 11.66 -11.45 -4.25
N LYS A 122 11.73 -11.57 -5.56
CA LYS A 122 10.56 -11.49 -6.48
C LYS A 122 10.16 -12.88 -6.98
N PRO A 123 8.90 -13.09 -7.33
CA PRO A 123 7.78 -12.15 -7.38
C PRO A 123 7.33 -11.69 -6.00
N ALA A 124 6.98 -10.40 -5.86
CA ALA A 124 6.49 -9.81 -4.63
C ALA A 124 4.99 -9.46 -4.71
N LEU A 125 4.30 -9.50 -3.56
CA LEU A 125 2.95 -9.00 -3.39
C LEU A 125 2.95 -7.80 -2.47
N VAL A 126 2.53 -6.64 -2.94
CA VAL A 126 2.33 -5.47 -2.10
C VAL A 126 0.87 -5.34 -1.68
N HIS A 127 0.61 -5.02 -0.41
CA HIS A 127 -0.75 -4.78 0.05
C HIS A 127 -0.87 -3.60 1.02
N CYS A 128 -2.06 -2.98 1.00
CA CYS A 128 -2.52 -2.11 2.08
C CYS A 128 -3.83 -2.69 2.67
N LYS A 129 -4.72 -1.89 3.24
CA LYS A 129 -6.00 -2.39 3.74
C LYS A 129 -6.93 -2.82 2.60
N SER A 130 -7.20 -1.93 1.65
CA SER A 130 -8.16 -2.12 0.54
C SER A 130 -7.51 -2.46 -0.82
N GLY A 131 -6.17 -2.36 -0.93
CA GLY A 131 -5.48 -2.52 -2.22
C GLY A 131 -5.62 -1.34 -3.17
N ALA A 132 -6.25 -0.24 -2.75
CA ALA A 132 -6.53 0.93 -3.59
C ALA A 132 -5.38 1.97 -3.56
N ASP A 133 -5.30 2.76 -2.49
CA ASP A 133 -4.50 3.97 -2.45
C ASP A 133 -3.00 3.70 -2.28
N ARG A 134 -2.57 3.20 -1.11
CA ARG A 134 -1.14 2.92 -0.82
C ARG A 134 -0.56 1.85 -1.74
N ALA A 135 -1.34 0.80 -2.05
CA ALA A 135 -0.89 -0.23 -3.00
C ALA A 135 -0.79 0.33 -4.42
N GLY A 136 -1.68 1.26 -4.81
CA GLY A 136 -1.59 2.01 -6.05
C GLY A 136 -0.34 2.87 -6.13
N PHE A 137 -0.11 3.67 -5.10
CA PHE A 137 1.06 4.54 -5.00
C PHE A 137 2.38 3.77 -5.06
N PHE A 138 2.50 2.70 -4.25
CA PHE A 138 3.69 1.83 -4.29
C PHE A 138 3.91 1.22 -5.67
N SER A 139 2.83 0.76 -6.32
CA SER A 139 2.92 0.17 -7.66
C SER A 139 3.35 1.20 -8.71
N ALA A 140 2.84 2.45 -8.63
CA ALA A 140 3.27 3.53 -9.50
C ALA A 140 4.75 3.88 -9.28
N LEU A 141 5.16 3.97 -8.01
CA LEU A 141 6.56 4.22 -7.65
C LEU A 141 7.49 3.11 -8.15
N TYR A 142 7.07 1.84 -8.01
CA TYR A 142 7.82 0.69 -8.53
C TYR A 142 7.97 0.74 -10.04
N LEU A 143 6.91 1.05 -10.78
CA LEU A 143 6.96 1.18 -12.23
C LEU A 143 7.89 2.32 -12.67
N LEU A 144 7.80 3.48 -12.02
CA LEU A 144 8.61 4.66 -12.35
C LEU A 144 10.08 4.47 -12.00
N VAL A 145 10.38 4.05 -10.75
CA VAL A 145 11.75 4.01 -10.20
C VAL A 145 12.50 2.73 -10.55
N HIS A 146 11.83 1.58 -10.53
CA HIS A 146 12.48 0.27 -10.71
C HIS A 146 12.34 -0.28 -12.14
N GLU A 147 11.20 -0.09 -12.78
CA GLU A 147 10.96 -0.57 -14.14
C GLU A 147 11.26 0.50 -15.21
N GLY A 148 11.52 1.76 -14.82
CA GLY A 148 11.81 2.87 -15.74
C GLY A 148 10.63 3.21 -16.68
N ARG A 149 9.39 2.97 -16.22
CA ARG A 149 8.20 3.22 -17.04
C ARG A 149 7.85 4.71 -17.05
N PRO A 150 7.23 5.21 -18.14
CA PRO A 150 6.76 6.59 -18.20
C PRO A 150 5.79 6.93 -17.07
N LEU A 151 5.78 8.21 -16.66
CA LEU A 151 4.95 8.71 -15.57
C LEU A 151 3.46 8.44 -15.78
N ASP A 152 2.95 8.67 -17.00
CA ASP A 152 1.55 8.44 -17.35
C ASP A 152 1.13 6.97 -17.20
N GLU A 153 2.02 6.02 -17.56
CA GLU A 153 1.79 4.59 -17.35
C GLU A 153 1.77 4.25 -15.86
N ALA A 154 2.73 4.77 -15.10
CA ALA A 154 2.82 4.54 -13.65
C ALA A 154 1.57 5.07 -12.93
N MET A 155 1.10 6.27 -13.26
CA MET A 155 -0.09 6.89 -12.64
C MET A 155 -1.39 6.11 -12.88
N ARG A 156 -1.48 5.24 -13.88
CA ARG A 156 -2.66 4.36 -14.09
C ARG A 156 -2.90 3.40 -12.91
N GLN A 157 -1.90 3.20 -12.05
CA GLN A 157 -2.05 2.43 -10.82
C GLN A 157 -2.89 3.15 -9.75
N LEU A 158 -3.08 4.47 -9.88
CA LEU A 158 -3.97 5.31 -9.08
C LEU A 158 -5.23 5.59 -9.89
N SER A 159 -6.17 4.64 -9.91
CA SER A 159 -7.38 4.76 -10.74
C SER A 159 -8.61 4.12 -10.09
N LEU A 160 -9.79 4.52 -10.57
CA LEU A 160 -11.09 3.96 -10.16
C LEU A 160 -11.17 2.44 -10.35
N ARG A 161 -10.46 1.89 -11.33
CA ARG A 161 -10.35 0.44 -11.55
C ARG A 161 -9.95 -0.32 -10.28
N TYR A 162 -9.10 0.28 -9.44
CA TYR A 162 -8.60 -0.30 -8.20
C TYR A 162 -9.31 0.28 -6.97
N GLY A 163 -10.32 1.14 -7.19
CA GLY A 163 -11.06 1.80 -6.14
C GLY A 163 -10.33 2.99 -5.52
N HIS A 164 -9.36 3.57 -6.22
CA HIS A 164 -8.75 4.83 -5.83
C HIS A 164 -9.57 6.01 -6.34
N PHE A 165 -9.82 7.00 -5.46
CA PHE A 165 -10.62 8.18 -5.77
C PHE A 165 -9.77 9.44 -5.67
N ARG A 166 -9.36 9.99 -6.82
CA ARG A 166 -8.51 11.17 -6.95
C ARG A 166 -9.05 12.42 -6.23
N PHE A 167 -10.35 12.57 -6.15
CA PHE A 167 -11.01 13.71 -5.52
C PHE A 167 -11.12 13.58 -3.98
N ALA A 168 -10.81 12.42 -3.40
CA ALA A 168 -10.78 12.20 -1.96
C ALA A 168 -9.48 12.74 -1.33
N LYS A 169 -9.36 12.67 0.00
CA LYS A 169 -8.12 13.01 0.69
C LYS A 169 -6.91 12.22 0.22
N THR A 170 -7.15 11.00 -0.30
CA THR A 170 -6.11 10.14 -0.88
C THR A 170 -5.59 10.62 -2.23
N GLY A 171 -6.26 11.57 -2.90
CA GLY A 171 -5.79 12.22 -4.12
C GLY A 171 -4.50 13.03 -3.98
N ILE A 172 -4.03 13.26 -2.75
CA ILE A 172 -2.69 13.82 -2.52
C ILE A 172 -1.59 12.92 -3.10
N LEU A 173 -1.85 11.62 -3.25
CA LEU A 173 -0.94 10.66 -3.89
C LEU A 173 -0.84 10.90 -5.40
N ASP A 174 -1.95 11.28 -6.06
CA ASP A 174 -1.94 11.73 -7.46
C ASP A 174 -1.21 13.07 -7.59
N ALA A 175 -1.53 14.02 -6.70
CA ALA A 175 -0.93 15.35 -6.71
C ALA A 175 0.60 15.31 -6.58
N PHE A 176 1.15 14.32 -5.87
CA PHE A 176 2.60 14.09 -5.79
C PHE A 176 3.21 13.79 -7.17
N PHE A 177 2.66 12.85 -7.91
CA PHE A 177 3.14 12.51 -9.26
C PHE A 177 2.89 13.62 -10.27
N GLU A 178 1.76 14.33 -10.14
CA GLU A 178 1.46 15.50 -10.99
C GLU A 178 2.43 16.66 -10.73
N ALA A 179 2.85 16.86 -9.48
CA ALA A 179 3.88 17.83 -9.16
C ALA A 179 5.21 17.46 -9.84
N TYR A 180 5.61 16.18 -9.79
CA TYR A 180 6.76 15.71 -10.54
C TYR A 180 6.63 15.97 -12.04
N GLY A 181 5.48 15.65 -12.65
CA GLY A 181 5.26 15.90 -14.07
C GLY A 181 5.48 17.37 -14.46
N ARG A 182 4.97 18.29 -13.62
CA ARG A 182 5.11 19.75 -13.88
C ARG A 182 6.49 20.31 -13.55
N GLU A 183 7.09 19.88 -12.45
CA GLU A 183 8.26 20.52 -11.85
C GLU A 183 9.57 19.77 -12.13
N GLY A 184 9.50 18.46 -12.44
CA GLY A 184 10.61 17.59 -12.73
C GLY A 184 10.65 17.14 -14.19
N GLU A 185 9.73 16.26 -14.60
CA GLU A 185 9.73 15.62 -15.92
C GLU A 185 9.72 16.66 -17.05
N ALA A 186 8.83 17.67 -16.98
CA ALA A 186 8.76 18.76 -17.98
C ALA A 186 10.03 19.59 -18.08
N LYS A 187 10.92 19.53 -17.08
CA LYS A 187 12.22 20.22 -17.05
C LYS A 187 13.40 19.29 -17.26
N GLY A 188 13.15 18.01 -17.57
CA GLY A 188 14.19 17.01 -17.77
C GLY A 188 14.92 16.57 -16.49
N ILE A 189 14.34 16.81 -15.31
CA ILE A 189 14.90 16.39 -14.01
C ILE A 189 14.45 14.95 -13.75
N ALA A 190 15.38 14.05 -13.44
CA ALA A 190 15.06 12.67 -13.10
C ALA A 190 14.23 12.60 -11.80
N PHE A 191 13.37 11.58 -11.67
CA PHE A 191 12.40 11.50 -10.58
C PHE A 191 13.03 11.59 -9.18
N LEU A 192 14.06 10.80 -8.90
CA LEU A 192 14.69 10.83 -7.58
C LEU A 192 15.46 12.13 -7.33
N ASP A 193 16.07 12.71 -8.36
CA ASP A 193 16.74 14.02 -8.24
C ASP A 193 15.72 15.12 -7.94
N TRP A 194 14.52 15.07 -8.56
CA TRP A 194 13.44 15.99 -8.22
C TRP A 194 12.96 15.80 -6.77
N VAL A 195 12.83 14.55 -6.31
CA VAL A 195 12.45 14.27 -4.91
C VAL A 195 13.48 14.84 -3.95
N GLU A 196 14.78 14.72 -4.27
CA GLU A 196 15.87 15.20 -3.42
C GLU A 196 15.95 16.73 -3.39
N THR A 197 15.83 17.38 -4.56
CA THR A 197 16.20 18.81 -4.71
C THR A 197 15.02 19.77 -4.78
N VAL A 198 13.84 19.32 -5.22
CA VAL A 198 12.69 20.19 -5.52
C VAL A 198 11.47 19.88 -4.67
N TYR A 199 11.20 18.60 -4.41
CA TYR A 199 10.00 18.17 -3.71
C TYR A 199 9.94 18.67 -2.28
N ASP A 200 8.83 19.32 -1.92
CA ASP A 200 8.51 19.81 -0.57
C ASP A 200 7.18 19.22 -0.12
N PRO A 201 7.20 18.23 0.82
CA PRO A 201 5.98 17.61 1.36
C PRO A 201 5.03 18.61 2.00
N GLU A 202 5.54 19.59 2.75
CA GLU A 202 4.72 20.59 3.43
C GLU A 202 4.03 21.52 2.41
N ARG A 203 4.73 21.91 1.34
CA ARG A 203 4.15 22.69 0.24
C ARG A 203 3.02 21.90 -0.41
N LEU A 204 3.25 20.60 -0.72
CA LEU A 204 2.23 19.75 -1.32
C LEU A 204 0.99 19.63 -0.43
N GLU A 205 1.15 19.46 0.88
CA GLU A 205 0.03 19.41 1.83
C GLU A 205 -0.76 20.71 1.91
N ARG A 206 -0.07 21.86 1.86
CA ARG A 206 -0.73 23.19 1.86
C ARG A 206 -1.52 23.47 0.57
N GLU A 207 -0.98 23.05 -0.56
CA GLU A 207 -1.58 23.30 -1.88
C GLU A 207 -2.70 22.31 -2.22
N PHE A 208 -2.64 21.10 -1.70
CA PHE A 208 -3.63 20.07 -1.98
C PHE A 208 -4.95 20.35 -1.27
N LYS A 209 -6.02 20.55 -2.07
CA LYS A 209 -7.39 20.74 -1.56
C LYS A 209 -8.27 19.58 -2.05
N PRO A 210 -8.66 18.65 -1.16
CA PRO A 210 -9.61 17.61 -1.54
C PRO A 210 -10.97 18.24 -1.90
N GLY A 211 -11.69 17.65 -2.84
CA GLY A 211 -13.00 18.15 -3.27
C GLY A 211 -14.00 18.14 -2.09
N LEU A 212 -14.66 19.27 -1.84
CA LEU A 212 -15.54 19.50 -0.66
C LEU A 212 -16.70 18.48 -0.53
N LEU A 213 -17.33 18.07 -1.63
CA LEU A 213 -18.44 17.12 -1.64
C LEU A 213 -18.00 15.65 -1.51
N SER A 214 -16.80 15.35 -1.90
CA SER A 214 -16.28 13.99 -1.95
C SER A 214 -15.72 13.49 -0.63
N SER A 215 -15.24 14.40 0.24
CA SER A 215 -14.74 14.03 1.56
C SER A 215 -15.86 13.49 2.46
N LEU A 216 -17.07 14.03 2.36
CA LEU A 216 -18.24 13.57 3.13
C LEU A 216 -18.76 12.21 2.65
N VAL A 217 -18.74 11.95 1.35
CA VAL A 217 -19.22 10.68 0.76
C VAL A 217 -18.17 9.58 0.94
N ALA A 218 -16.91 9.88 0.68
CA ALA A 218 -15.84 8.90 0.83
C ALA A 218 -15.56 8.51 2.30
N ASP A 219 -15.60 9.47 3.23
CA ASP A 219 -15.39 9.20 4.66
C ASP A 219 -16.59 8.48 5.30
N ARG A 220 -17.82 8.66 4.79
CA ARG A 220 -19.05 8.08 5.35
C ARG A 220 -19.40 6.72 4.74
N LEU A 221 -19.21 6.52 3.42
CA LEU A 221 -19.49 5.26 2.72
C LEU A 221 -18.34 4.27 2.77
N ILE A 222 -17.12 4.76 2.88
CA ILE A 222 -15.92 3.94 2.79
C ILE A 222 -15.06 4.23 4.02
N ARG A 223 -15.49 3.82 5.22
CA ARG A 223 -14.62 3.76 6.42
C ARG A 223 -13.42 2.85 6.15
N ARG A 224 -12.48 3.32 5.30
CA ARG A 224 -11.37 2.53 4.78
C ARG A 224 -10.12 2.56 5.66
N GLU A 225 -10.11 3.34 6.74
CA GLU A 225 -9.00 3.39 7.70
C GLU A 225 -9.49 3.53 9.14
#